data_7d79887a8d91d401772abf3c29cfdbb2
#
_entry.id   7d79887a8d91d401772abf3c29cfdbb2
#
_cell.length_a   1.000
_cell.length_b   1.000
_cell.length_c   1.000
_cell.angle_alpha   90.00
_cell.angle_beta   90.00
_cell.angle_gamma   90.00
#
_symmetry.space_group_name_H-M   'P 1'
#
loop_
_entity.id
_entity.type
_entity.pdbx_description
1 polymer ?
#
loop_
_entity_poly.entity_id
_entity_poly.type
_entity_poly.pdbx_seq_one_letter_code
_entity_poly.pdbx_strand_id
1 'polypeptide(L)'
;VESDGSKAFVRKINSDPTSYDATERATAIIVDADNSEFKNCNFVGSQDTLYTGAIHGYFKDCMIEGNTDYIFGSGNVVFDNCELRFCGYSDKGQSGYLTAARANSMNGYKGYLFRGCIVTQKDGKKHAPEFFGRPWDADAAVTMFNTVLQNSDTIDPTGWTSMSGVNPEAAKYKEMGTVYGNTPVDTTSRIAGTVSTDVNADAAAYFNGWTPTYYTASPAELKFTTAPYFSSKCDVLLPESGYIMECKYDLGTDADASRIIWERVDESGNATVVKVDNAKTNTGYNMVADDIGYYIRATVVGMTADGKSIAPVSITSAKPVVKGSGSVDTDRPSGKIAVFLAGDSTVKDYSAGAINNSGANRVEGSWGEFLGNL
;
A
#
# COMPACT_ATOMS: atom_id res chain seq x y z
N VAL A 1 7.15 17.26 21.48
CA VAL A 1 7.72 18.27 22.42
C VAL A 1 6.56 19.13 22.86
N GLU A 2 6.12 18.93 24.09
CA GLU A 2 5.19 19.87 24.70
C GLU A 2 5.98 20.97 25.37
N SER A 3 5.62 22.19 25.11
CA SER A 3 6.17 23.37 25.76
C SER A 3 5.06 24.06 26.52
N ASP A 4 5.23 24.21 27.83
CA ASP A 4 4.38 25.05 28.67
C ASP A 4 4.73 26.55 28.55
N GLY A 5 5.56 26.90 27.57
CA GLY A 5 6.10 28.23 27.35
C GLY A 5 7.27 28.60 28.27
N SER A 6 7.58 27.79 29.28
CA SER A 6 8.68 28.06 30.20
C SER A 6 9.80 27.04 30.14
N LYS A 7 9.51 25.80 29.73
CA LYS A 7 10.49 24.72 29.60
C LYS A 7 10.13 23.81 28.43
N ALA A 8 11.09 23.56 27.54
CA ALA A 8 11.00 22.45 26.62
C ALA A 8 11.20 21.15 27.43
N PHE A 9 10.24 20.26 27.43
CA PHE A 9 10.43 18.94 27.98
C PHE A 9 11.20 18.10 26.99
N VAL A 10 12.45 17.81 27.29
CA VAL A 10 13.27 16.88 26.51
C VAL A 10 13.38 15.60 27.31
N ARG A 11 12.67 14.57 26.86
CA ARG A 11 12.87 13.25 27.44
C ARG A 11 14.17 12.65 26.96
N LYS A 12 14.89 12.03 27.89
CA LYS A 12 16.06 11.22 27.55
C LYS A 12 15.57 9.91 26.95
N ILE A 13 15.78 9.73 25.66
CA ILE A 13 15.62 8.44 24.98
C ILE A 13 16.93 7.68 25.08
N ASN A 14 16.88 6.36 24.98
CA ASN A 14 18.09 5.53 24.93
C ASN A 14 18.85 5.75 23.60
N SER A 15 19.95 5.02 23.41
CA SER A 15 20.78 5.13 22.20
C SER A 15 20.08 4.66 20.92
N ASP A 16 19.02 3.87 21.05
CA ASP A 16 18.17 3.43 19.95
C ASP A 16 16.72 3.88 20.20
N PRO A 17 16.29 5.00 19.60
CA PRO A 17 14.94 5.51 19.80
C PRO A 17 13.86 4.62 19.17
N THR A 18 14.24 3.59 18.40
CA THR A 18 13.31 2.62 17.81
C THR A 18 13.18 1.34 18.63
N SER A 19 13.87 1.23 19.77
CA SER A 19 13.69 0.11 20.67
C SER A 19 12.33 0.17 21.39
N TYR A 20 11.79 -0.99 21.77
CA TYR A 20 10.52 -1.09 22.48
C TYR A 20 10.51 -0.24 23.77
N ASP A 21 11.58 -0.32 24.54
CA ASP A 21 11.66 0.37 25.85
C ASP A 21 11.86 1.89 25.72
N ALA A 22 12.20 2.38 24.51
CA ALA A 22 12.39 3.79 24.25
C ALA A 22 11.15 4.47 23.65
N THR A 23 10.19 3.70 23.16
CA THR A 23 9.01 4.26 22.47
C THR A 23 8.05 4.92 23.45
N GLU A 24 7.45 6.02 22.99
CA GLU A 24 6.47 6.80 23.74
C GLU A 24 5.37 7.32 22.85
N ARG A 25 4.29 7.78 23.50
CA ARG A 25 3.20 8.46 22.81
C ARG A 25 3.73 9.72 22.13
N ALA A 26 3.49 9.82 20.85
CA ALA A 26 3.83 10.99 20.05
C ALA A 26 2.87 11.09 18.88
N THR A 27 1.78 11.81 19.09
CA THR A 27 0.74 11.98 18.07
C THR A 27 1.28 12.82 16.91
N ALA A 28 1.30 12.25 15.71
CA ALA A 28 1.72 12.97 14.51
C ALA A 28 0.65 13.96 14.05
N ILE A 29 -0.63 13.61 14.24
CA ILE A 29 -1.75 14.49 13.90
C ILE A 29 -2.94 14.26 14.82
N ILE A 30 -3.60 15.36 15.20
CA ILE A 30 -4.91 15.39 15.87
C ILE A 30 -5.92 16.01 14.91
N VAL A 31 -7.01 15.32 14.63
CA VAL A 31 -8.06 15.76 13.72
C VAL A 31 -9.36 15.91 14.51
N ASP A 32 -9.69 17.14 14.91
CA ASP A 32 -10.90 17.51 15.64
C ASP A 32 -11.87 18.36 14.78
N ALA A 33 -11.45 18.77 13.60
CA ALA A 33 -12.31 19.50 12.68
C ALA A 33 -13.21 18.53 11.92
N ASP A 34 -14.51 18.78 11.90
CA ASP A 34 -15.46 18.00 11.12
C ASP A 34 -15.23 18.16 9.61
N ASN A 35 -15.60 17.16 8.84
CA ASN A 35 -15.43 17.13 7.38
C ASN A 35 -13.96 17.29 6.94
N SER A 36 -13.06 16.63 7.64
CA SER A 36 -11.63 16.64 7.32
C SER A 36 -11.26 15.60 6.28
N GLU A 37 -10.46 16.00 5.30
CA GLU A 37 -10.05 15.14 4.19
C GLU A 37 -8.52 15.16 3.99
N PHE A 38 -7.94 13.98 3.83
CA PHE A 38 -6.51 13.78 3.58
C PHE A 38 -6.30 12.82 2.41
N LYS A 39 -5.36 13.15 1.55
CA LYS A 39 -5.00 12.31 0.41
C LYS A 39 -3.51 12.31 0.16
N ASN A 40 -2.96 11.11 -0.12
CA ASN A 40 -1.52 10.92 -0.40
C ASN A 40 -0.63 11.48 0.73
N CYS A 41 -1.07 11.38 1.99
CA CYS A 41 -0.33 11.85 3.14
C CYS A 41 0.33 10.67 3.88
N ASN A 42 1.49 10.93 4.49
CA ASN A 42 2.17 9.98 5.34
C ASN A 42 2.16 10.48 6.79
N PHE A 43 1.62 9.66 7.70
CA PHE A 43 1.60 9.93 9.13
C PHE A 43 2.45 8.87 9.82
N VAL A 44 3.55 9.28 10.43
CA VAL A 44 4.56 8.36 10.97
C VAL A 44 4.75 8.60 12.45
N GLY A 45 4.61 7.54 13.23
CA GLY A 45 4.80 7.54 14.66
C GLY A 45 5.13 6.13 15.16
N SER A 46 5.00 5.92 16.47
CA SER A 46 5.10 4.57 17.08
C SER A 46 3.86 4.28 17.93
N GLN A 47 3.61 5.05 18.97
CA GLN A 47 2.37 4.95 19.75
C GLN A 47 1.51 6.20 19.53
N ASP A 48 0.19 6.00 19.37
CA ASP A 48 -0.79 7.09 19.30
C ASP A 48 -0.54 8.04 18.09
N THR A 49 -0.29 7.52 16.89
CA THR A 49 0.13 8.32 15.72
C THR A 49 -0.94 9.27 15.22
N LEU A 50 -2.17 8.78 15.03
CA LEU A 50 -3.29 9.53 14.45
C LEU A 50 -4.48 9.48 15.40
N TYR A 51 -4.86 10.64 15.95
CA TYR A 51 -6.07 10.82 16.74
C TYR A 51 -7.19 11.42 15.90
N THR A 52 -8.40 10.89 16.07
CA THR A 52 -9.62 11.51 15.53
C THR A 52 -10.63 11.78 16.63
N GLY A 53 -11.19 12.98 16.63
CA GLY A 53 -12.32 13.35 17.46
C GLY A 53 -13.65 12.79 16.95
N ALA A 54 -14.77 13.34 17.45
CA ALA A 54 -16.11 13.00 16.99
C ALA A 54 -16.43 13.72 15.66
N ILE A 55 -15.79 13.31 14.58
CA ILE A 55 -15.79 13.96 13.26
C ILE A 55 -16.30 13.04 12.15
N HIS A 56 -16.61 13.61 10.99
CA HIS A 56 -16.64 12.92 9.72
C HIS A 56 -15.28 13.13 9.03
N GLY A 57 -14.57 12.05 8.76
CA GLY A 57 -13.21 12.09 8.22
C GLY A 57 -13.03 11.17 7.02
N TYR A 58 -12.15 11.57 6.09
CA TYR A 58 -11.82 10.79 4.92
C TYR A 58 -10.31 10.79 4.65
N PHE A 59 -9.71 9.60 4.68
CA PHE A 59 -8.30 9.38 4.38
C PHE A 59 -8.20 8.50 3.15
N LYS A 60 -7.59 9.02 2.09
CA LYS A 60 -7.45 8.30 0.82
C LYS A 60 -5.99 8.19 0.39
N ASP A 61 -5.59 6.97 0.00
CA ASP A 61 -4.25 6.72 -0.52
C ASP A 61 -3.15 7.20 0.45
N CYS A 62 -3.42 7.15 1.76
CA CYS A 62 -2.49 7.58 2.80
C CYS A 62 -1.68 6.39 3.34
N MET A 63 -0.50 6.68 3.90
CA MET A 63 0.24 5.73 4.71
C MET A 63 0.20 6.17 6.17
N ILE A 64 -0.24 5.28 7.05
CA ILE A 64 -0.24 5.51 8.50
C ILE A 64 0.65 4.45 9.14
N GLU A 65 1.70 4.89 9.83
CA GLU A 65 2.69 4.02 10.45
C GLU A 65 2.67 4.17 11.96
N GLY A 66 2.74 3.04 12.67
CA GLY A 66 2.87 3.00 14.12
C GLY A 66 2.99 1.57 14.64
N ASN A 67 2.92 1.41 15.95
CA ASN A 67 2.88 0.11 16.61
C ASN A 67 1.67 -0.02 17.54
N THR A 68 1.55 0.91 18.50
CA THR A 68 0.55 0.79 19.57
C THR A 68 -0.54 1.85 19.37
N ASP A 69 -1.79 1.37 19.17
CA ASP A 69 -2.98 2.24 19.11
C ASP A 69 -2.79 3.39 18.11
N TYR A 70 -2.14 3.09 16.99
CA TYR A 70 -1.63 4.16 16.15
C TYR A 70 -2.70 4.88 15.32
N ILE A 71 -3.93 4.36 15.29
CA ILE A 71 -5.14 5.07 14.86
C ILE A 71 -6.14 4.98 16.02
N PHE A 72 -6.42 6.08 16.70
CA PHE A 72 -7.22 6.06 17.90
C PHE A 72 -8.19 7.24 18.00
N GLY A 73 -9.18 7.09 18.88
CA GLY A 73 -10.23 8.08 19.02
C GLY A 73 -11.58 7.60 18.52
N SER A 74 -12.36 8.48 17.91
CA SER A 74 -13.75 8.22 17.57
C SER A 74 -14.13 8.86 16.22
N GLY A 75 -15.41 8.96 15.93
CA GLY A 75 -15.93 9.59 14.71
C GLY A 75 -16.43 8.59 13.67
N ASN A 76 -16.93 9.11 12.57
CA ASN A 76 -17.24 8.36 11.35
C ASN A 76 -16.13 8.62 10.35
N VAL A 77 -15.12 7.76 10.34
CA VAL A 77 -13.90 7.98 9.57
C VAL A 77 -13.68 6.84 8.59
N VAL A 78 -13.48 7.20 7.34
CA VAL A 78 -13.19 6.24 6.26
C VAL A 78 -11.73 6.32 5.88
N PHE A 79 -11.07 5.18 5.92
CA PHE A 79 -9.72 4.95 5.40
C PHE A 79 -9.84 4.14 4.12
N ASP A 80 -9.54 4.78 3.00
CA ASP A 80 -9.79 4.26 1.67
C ASP A 80 -8.49 4.03 0.94
N ASN A 81 -8.20 2.77 0.61
CA ASN A 81 -6.98 2.43 -0.12
C ASN A 81 -5.71 2.90 0.61
N CYS A 82 -5.65 2.80 1.96
CA CYS A 82 -4.52 3.23 2.77
C CYS A 82 -3.55 2.07 3.08
N GLU A 83 -2.27 2.41 3.22
CA GLU A 83 -1.30 1.51 3.81
C GLU A 83 -1.27 1.71 5.32
N LEU A 84 -1.46 0.63 6.07
CA LEU A 84 -1.49 0.59 7.52
C LEU A 84 -0.25 -0.20 7.97
N ARG A 85 0.81 0.53 8.31
CA ARG A 85 2.13 -0.07 8.50
C ARG A 85 2.50 -0.18 9.97
N PHE A 86 2.81 -1.41 10.41
CA PHE A 86 3.47 -1.60 11.69
C PHE A 86 4.97 -1.29 11.55
N CYS A 87 5.48 -0.35 12.35
CA CYS A 87 6.88 0.07 12.25
C CYS A 87 7.85 -0.89 12.94
N GLY A 88 7.37 -1.80 13.80
CA GLY A 88 8.19 -2.76 14.50
C GLY A 88 9.22 -2.13 15.44
N TYR A 89 10.06 -2.98 16.02
CA TYR A 89 11.09 -2.56 16.98
C TYR A 89 12.47 -3.11 16.59
N SER A 90 13.53 -2.48 17.08
CA SER A 90 14.91 -2.90 16.78
C SER A 90 15.39 -4.04 17.66
N ASP A 91 14.88 -4.14 18.89
CA ASP A 91 15.38 -5.02 19.95
C ASP A 91 14.58 -6.32 20.12
N LYS A 92 13.25 -6.26 20.06
CA LYS A 92 12.36 -7.43 20.22
C LYS A 92 11.12 -7.35 19.39
N GLY A 93 10.58 -8.52 18.98
CA GLY A 93 9.25 -8.64 18.40
C GLY A 93 8.20 -8.45 19.49
N GLN A 94 7.24 -7.58 19.23
CA GLN A 94 6.11 -7.31 20.10
C GLN A 94 4.92 -7.00 19.23
N SER A 95 3.76 -7.57 19.56
CA SER A 95 2.51 -7.26 18.84
C SER A 95 2.10 -5.83 19.05
N GLY A 96 1.69 -5.19 17.97
CA GLY A 96 1.09 -3.87 17.97
C GLY A 96 -0.42 -3.93 17.82
N TYR A 97 -1.06 -2.77 17.89
CA TYR A 97 -2.50 -2.59 17.75
C TYR A 97 -2.76 -1.48 16.74
N LEU A 98 -3.39 -1.82 15.61
CA LEU A 98 -3.70 -0.86 14.57
C LEU A 98 -4.63 0.21 15.12
N THR A 99 -5.72 -0.21 15.77
CA THR A 99 -6.73 0.72 16.28
C THR A 99 -6.93 0.62 17.79
N ALA A 100 -7.19 1.78 18.41
CA ALA A 100 -7.83 1.90 19.71
C ALA A 100 -9.05 2.81 19.58
N ALA A 101 -10.11 2.26 19.01
CA ALA A 101 -11.34 3.00 18.77
C ALA A 101 -12.14 3.14 20.08
N ARG A 102 -12.82 4.28 20.20
CA ARG A 102 -13.80 4.51 21.28
C ARG A 102 -15.15 4.91 20.71
N ALA A 103 -16.19 4.57 21.45
CA ALA A 103 -17.54 5.04 21.14
C ALA A 103 -17.69 6.53 21.43
N ASN A 104 -18.67 7.15 20.81
CA ASN A 104 -19.08 8.51 21.14
C ASN A 104 -20.60 8.67 20.99
N SER A 105 -21.10 9.83 21.41
CA SER A 105 -22.52 10.19 21.33
C SER A 105 -22.93 10.85 20.03
N MET A 106 -22.07 10.82 19.00
CA MET A 106 -22.38 11.36 17.68
C MET A 106 -23.65 10.71 17.11
N ASN A 107 -24.58 11.51 16.63
CA ASN A 107 -25.76 10.99 15.96
C ASN A 107 -25.34 10.24 14.67
N GLY A 108 -25.78 8.99 14.55
CA GLY A 108 -25.39 8.14 13.44
C GLY A 108 -23.94 7.61 13.52
N TYR A 109 -23.39 7.49 14.75
CA TYR A 109 -22.06 6.94 14.97
C TYR A 109 -21.89 5.55 14.32
N LYS A 110 -20.83 5.41 13.54
CA LYS A 110 -20.45 4.19 12.80
C LYS A 110 -19.03 3.72 13.09
N GLY A 111 -18.18 4.59 13.63
CA GLY A 111 -16.77 4.29 13.91
C GLY A 111 -15.87 4.39 12.67
N TYR A 112 -14.86 3.55 12.65
CA TYR A 112 -13.86 3.50 11.58
C TYR A 112 -14.24 2.48 10.50
N LEU A 113 -14.11 2.89 9.25
CA LEU A 113 -14.22 2.01 8.09
C LEU A 113 -12.88 2.00 7.34
N PHE A 114 -12.23 0.86 7.33
CA PHE A 114 -11.08 0.58 6.48
C PHE A 114 -11.54 -0.25 5.29
N ARG A 115 -11.30 0.24 4.08
CA ARG A 115 -11.69 -0.49 2.87
C ARG A 115 -10.57 -0.52 1.85
N GLY A 116 -10.28 -1.72 1.35
CA GLY A 116 -9.19 -1.98 0.43
C GLY A 116 -7.81 -1.58 0.98
N CYS A 117 -7.65 -1.51 2.28
CA CYS A 117 -6.40 -1.17 2.91
C CYS A 117 -5.44 -2.36 2.90
N ILE A 118 -4.14 -2.05 2.91
CA ILE A 118 -3.12 -3.07 3.11
C ILE A 118 -2.49 -2.91 4.49
N VAL A 119 -2.31 -4.02 5.19
CA VAL A 119 -1.59 -4.08 6.46
C VAL A 119 -0.20 -4.64 6.21
N THR A 120 0.82 -3.84 6.53
CA THR A 120 2.23 -4.18 6.30
C THR A 120 3.04 -4.12 7.58
N GLN A 121 4.19 -4.79 7.55
CA GLN A 121 5.22 -4.75 8.59
C GLN A 121 6.50 -4.19 7.97
N LYS A 122 7.14 -3.23 8.63
CA LYS A 122 8.33 -2.55 8.11
C LYS A 122 9.53 -3.49 8.10
N ASP A 123 10.19 -3.58 6.95
CA ASP A 123 11.38 -4.41 6.77
C ASP A 123 12.52 -4.02 7.73
N GLY A 124 13.31 -5.03 8.09
CA GLY A 124 14.49 -4.85 8.96
C GLY A 124 14.15 -4.54 10.41
N LYS A 125 12.91 -4.66 10.81
CA LYS A 125 12.45 -4.54 12.19
C LYS A 125 11.92 -5.87 12.71
N LYS A 126 11.80 -5.97 14.04
CA LYS A 126 11.25 -7.15 14.70
C LYS A 126 9.78 -6.95 14.97
N HIS A 127 9.01 -7.94 14.59
CA HIS A 127 7.55 -7.98 14.72
C HIS A 127 7.12 -9.25 15.47
N ALA A 128 5.90 -9.26 15.92
CA ALA A 128 5.12 -10.43 16.27
C ALA A 128 3.81 -10.35 15.47
N PRO A 129 2.93 -11.37 15.46
CA PRO A 129 1.60 -11.21 14.91
C PRO A 129 0.89 -10.03 15.56
N GLU A 130 0.32 -9.15 14.72
CA GLU A 130 -0.26 -7.87 15.13
C GLU A 130 -1.77 -8.00 15.33
N PHE A 131 -2.44 -6.97 15.85
CA PHE A 131 -3.89 -6.95 15.98
C PHE A 131 -4.51 -5.80 15.16
N PHE A 132 -5.69 -6.04 14.57
CA PHE A 132 -6.50 -4.97 13.97
C PHE A 132 -6.91 -3.92 15.01
N GLY A 133 -6.91 -4.29 16.27
CA GLY A 133 -7.11 -3.33 17.34
C GLY A 133 -7.65 -3.91 18.63
N ARG A 134 -7.95 -2.98 19.52
CA ARG A 134 -8.49 -3.24 20.83
C ARG A 134 -9.48 -2.13 21.23
N PRO A 135 -10.56 -2.42 21.98
CA PRO A 135 -11.57 -1.41 22.28
C PRO A 135 -11.12 -0.50 23.42
N TRP A 136 -11.06 0.81 23.17
CA TRP A 136 -10.79 1.78 24.24
C TRP A 136 -11.97 1.85 25.23
N ASP A 137 -13.20 1.71 24.72
CA ASP A 137 -14.39 1.50 25.54
C ASP A 137 -15.38 0.56 24.83
N ALA A 138 -16.42 0.16 25.53
CA ALA A 138 -17.50 -0.63 24.97
C ALA A 138 -18.21 0.13 23.82
N ASP A 139 -18.82 -0.57 22.90
CA ASP A 139 -19.47 0.00 21.69
C ASP A 139 -18.49 0.69 20.69
N ALA A 140 -17.19 0.63 20.91
CA ALA A 140 -16.22 1.00 19.89
C ALA A 140 -16.51 0.28 18.57
N ALA A 141 -16.41 0.97 17.45
CA ALA A 141 -16.78 0.41 16.15
C ALA A 141 -15.62 0.51 15.15
N VAL A 142 -15.24 -0.62 14.55
CA VAL A 142 -14.25 -0.70 13.48
C VAL A 142 -14.69 -1.75 12.47
N THR A 143 -14.64 -1.40 11.20
CA THR A 143 -14.92 -2.30 10.08
C THR A 143 -13.70 -2.42 9.20
N MET A 144 -13.19 -3.65 9.04
CA MET A 144 -12.14 -4.01 8.09
C MET A 144 -12.80 -4.66 6.88
N PHE A 145 -12.70 -4.03 5.72
CA PHE A 145 -13.33 -4.50 4.48
C PHE A 145 -12.33 -4.65 3.35
N ASN A 146 -12.22 -5.85 2.78
CA ASN A 146 -11.28 -6.19 1.73
C ASN A 146 -9.84 -5.78 2.06
N THR A 147 -9.42 -6.14 3.26
CA THR A 147 -8.06 -5.88 3.72
C THR A 147 -7.09 -6.88 3.11
N VAL A 148 -5.92 -6.41 2.71
CA VAL A 148 -4.83 -7.27 2.24
C VAL A 148 -3.74 -7.29 3.29
N LEU A 149 -3.33 -8.49 3.70
CA LEU A 149 -2.22 -8.67 4.62
C LEU A 149 -0.92 -8.90 3.86
N GLN A 150 0.18 -8.38 4.37
CA GLN A 150 1.52 -8.62 3.82
C GLN A 150 1.88 -10.11 3.82
N ASN A 151 1.61 -10.79 4.93
CA ASN A 151 1.79 -12.23 5.10
C ASN A 151 0.57 -12.84 5.78
N SER A 152 0.42 -14.16 5.69
CA SER A 152 -0.70 -14.88 6.33
C SER A 152 -0.74 -14.73 7.85
N ASP A 153 0.39 -14.46 8.47
CA ASP A 153 0.60 -14.30 9.91
C ASP A 153 0.85 -12.85 10.35
N THR A 154 0.65 -11.88 9.46
CA THR A 154 0.76 -10.44 9.82
C THR A 154 -0.19 -10.07 10.95
N ILE A 155 -1.41 -10.62 10.94
CA ILE A 155 -2.40 -10.42 11.99
C ILE A 155 -2.56 -11.71 12.82
N ASP A 156 -2.60 -11.54 14.14
CA ASP A 156 -2.85 -12.62 15.08
C ASP A 156 -4.12 -13.39 14.70
N PRO A 157 -4.14 -14.74 14.84
CA PRO A 157 -5.32 -15.52 14.50
C PRO A 157 -6.63 -15.08 15.14
N THR A 158 -6.59 -14.44 16.31
CA THR A 158 -7.80 -13.88 16.96
C THR A 158 -8.27 -12.57 16.33
N GLY A 159 -7.39 -11.85 15.63
CA GLY A 159 -7.65 -10.58 14.94
C GLY A 159 -7.73 -9.37 15.85
N TRP A 160 -8.30 -9.51 17.04
CA TRP A 160 -8.58 -8.46 18.00
C TRP A 160 -8.19 -8.88 19.42
N THR A 161 -7.96 -7.91 20.31
CA THR A 161 -7.64 -8.20 21.71
C THR A 161 -8.32 -7.20 22.66
N SER A 162 -8.28 -7.49 23.96
CA SER A 162 -8.89 -6.64 25.00
C SER A 162 -8.01 -5.43 25.33
N MET A 163 -8.64 -4.39 25.87
CA MET A 163 -7.99 -3.20 26.42
C MET A 163 -8.64 -2.80 27.74
N SER A 164 -7.83 -2.68 28.80
CA SER A 164 -8.29 -2.15 30.12
C SER A 164 -9.55 -2.82 30.68
N GLY A 165 -9.71 -4.13 30.42
CA GLY A 165 -10.88 -4.89 30.88
C GLY A 165 -12.10 -4.84 29.95
N VAL A 166 -12.03 -4.12 28.84
CA VAL A 166 -13.04 -4.17 27.76
C VAL A 166 -12.64 -5.24 26.77
N ASN A 167 -13.55 -6.17 26.51
CA ASN A 167 -13.33 -7.26 25.56
C ASN A 167 -13.83 -6.90 24.16
N PRO A 168 -13.21 -7.45 23.10
CA PRO A 168 -13.63 -7.21 21.72
C PRO A 168 -15.09 -7.58 21.42
N GLU A 169 -15.64 -8.57 22.11
CA GLU A 169 -17.05 -8.99 21.97
C GLU A 169 -18.05 -7.92 22.38
N ALA A 170 -17.65 -6.96 23.23
CA ALA A 170 -18.46 -5.81 23.60
C ALA A 170 -18.42 -4.69 22.54
N ALA A 171 -17.49 -4.75 21.62
CA ALA A 171 -17.31 -3.77 20.56
C ALA A 171 -18.08 -4.17 19.29
N LYS A 172 -18.28 -3.19 18.40
CA LYS A 172 -18.89 -3.38 17.08
C LYS A 172 -17.82 -3.59 16.02
N TYR A 173 -16.98 -4.61 16.24
CA TYR A 173 -15.89 -4.94 15.33
C TYR A 173 -16.35 -5.87 14.22
N LYS A 174 -15.99 -5.56 12.99
CA LYS A 174 -16.34 -6.35 11.80
C LYS A 174 -15.15 -6.52 10.88
N GLU A 175 -15.02 -7.71 10.32
CA GLU A 175 -14.06 -8.08 9.30
C GLU A 175 -14.76 -8.81 8.18
N MET A 176 -14.48 -8.43 6.92
CA MET A 176 -14.98 -9.10 5.73
C MET A 176 -13.98 -9.00 4.58
N GLY A 177 -13.70 -10.13 3.93
CA GLY A 177 -12.90 -10.16 2.71
C GLY A 177 -11.40 -9.94 2.90
N THR A 178 -10.85 -10.24 4.08
CA THR A 178 -9.40 -10.20 4.31
C THR A 178 -8.71 -11.31 3.53
N VAL A 179 -7.65 -10.95 2.82
CA VAL A 179 -6.87 -11.86 1.98
C VAL A 179 -5.37 -11.68 2.21
N TYR A 180 -4.62 -12.73 1.86
CA TYR A 180 -3.19 -12.70 1.63
C TYR A 180 -2.93 -13.16 0.19
N GLY A 181 -2.35 -12.30 -0.65
CA GLY A 181 -2.33 -12.53 -2.09
C GLY A 181 -3.75 -12.75 -2.64
N ASN A 182 -4.01 -13.91 -3.23
CA ASN A 182 -5.36 -14.32 -3.71
C ASN A 182 -6.09 -15.26 -2.74
N THR A 183 -5.52 -15.55 -1.59
CA THR A 183 -6.06 -16.54 -0.67
C THR A 183 -6.79 -15.85 0.47
N PRO A 184 -8.06 -16.20 0.75
CA PRO A 184 -8.73 -15.77 1.96
C PRO A 184 -7.94 -16.19 3.20
N VAL A 185 -7.84 -15.30 4.18
CA VAL A 185 -7.21 -15.62 5.47
C VAL A 185 -8.09 -16.60 6.24
N ASP A 186 -7.46 -17.54 6.95
CA ASP A 186 -8.21 -18.39 7.89
C ASP A 186 -8.74 -17.56 9.06
N THR A 187 -10.05 -17.45 9.16
CA THR A 187 -10.74 -16.68 10.18
C THR A 187 -11.39 -17.55 11.27
N THR A 188 -11.08 -18.85 11.32
CA THR A 188 -11.72 -19.79 12.26
C THR A 188 -11.39 -19.48 13.73
N SER A 189 -10.23 -18.85 13.98
CA SER A 189 -9.78 -18.44 15.31
C SER A 189 -10.13 -17.00 15.68
N ARG A 190 -10.80 -16.26 14.80
CA ARG A 190 -11.21 -14.87 15.07
C ARG A 190 -12.15 -14.80 16.28
N ILE A 191 -12.08 -13.69 17.02
CA ILE A 191 -13.04 -13.39 18.09
C ILE A 191 -14.47 -13.54 17.58
N ALA A 192 -15.31 -14.20 18.35
CA ALA A 192 -16.68 -14.50 17.96
C ALA A 192 -17.48 -13.23 17.59
N GLY A 193 -18.19 -13.27 16.46
CA GLY A 193 -19.03 -12.17 15.97
C GLY A 193 -18.28 -11.06 15.24
N THR A 194 -16.93 -11.13 15.12
CA THR A 194 -16.16 -10.12 14.37
C THR A 194 -16.11 -10.42 12.87
N VAL A 195 -16.14 -11.66 12.44
CA VAL A 195 -16.23 -12.01 11.02
C VAL A 195 -17.69 -11.87 10.55
N SER A 196 -17.87 -11.21 9.43
CA SER A 196 -19.21 -10.95 8.87
C SER A 196 -19.24 -11.21 7.36
N THR A 197 -20.38 -11.65 6.88
CA THR A 197 -20.70 -11.76 5.46
C THR A 197 -21.56 -10.59 4.95
N ASP A 198 -21.98 -9.72 5.87
CA ASP A 198 -22.80 -8.54 5.58
C ASP A 198 -22.19 -7.34 6.29
N VAL A 199 -21.37 -6.58 5.57
CA VAL A 199 -20.70 -5.38 6.02
C VAL A 199 -21.12 -4.22 5.13
N ASN A 200 -21.65 -3.17 5.74
CA ASN A 200 -21.87 -1.92 5.02
C ASN A 200 -20.51 -1.20 4.84
N ALA A 201 -19.93 -1.35 3.66
CA ALA A 201 -18.70 -0.68 3.26
C ALA A 201 -18.94 0.55 2.38
N ASP A 202 -20.17 1.03 2.28
CA ASP A 202 -20.48 2.28 1.58
C ASP A 202 -19.94 3.49 2.38
N ALA A 203 -18.90 4.12 1.85
CA ALA A 203 -18.30 5.29 2.48
C ALA A 203 -19.26 6.46 2.60
N ALA A 204 -20.19 6.63 1.66
CA ALA A 204 -21.17 7.72 1.69
C ALA A 204 -22.03 7.66 2.96
N ALA A 205 -22.29 6.46 3.47
CA ALA A 205 -23.02 6.29 4.72
C ALA A 205 -22.30 6.85 5.97
N TYR A 206 -20.99 7.03 5.90
CA TYR A 206 -20.15 7.59 6.97
C TYR A 206 -20.08 9.11 6.94
N PHE A 207 -20.38 9.74 5.81
CA PHE A 207 -20.17 11.17 5.60
C PHE A 207 -21.33 12.05 6.02
N ASN A 208 -22.47 11.49 6.40
CA ASN A 208 -23.65 12.24 6.84
C ASN A 208 -24.04 13.42 5.91
N GLY A 209 -24.01 13.18 4.59
CA GLY A 209 -24.32 14.16 3.55
C GLY A 209 -23.15 15.05 3.10
N TRP A 210 -22.02 15.00 3.79
CA TRP A 210 -20.79 15.59 3.27
C TRP A 210 -20.25 14.76 2.10
N THR A 211 -19.73 15.42 1.08
CA THR A 211 -19.06 14.76 -0.04
C THR A 211 -17.60 15.19 -0.08
N PRO A 212 -16.66 14.31 0.35
CA PRO A 212 -15.24 14.62 0.22
C PRO A 212 -14.84 14.86 -1.23
N THR A 213 -13.89 15.76 -1.46
CA THR A 213 -13.45 16.18 -2.81
C THR A 213 -12.85 15.01 -3.60
N TYR A 214 -12.16 14.09 -2.89
CA TYR A 214 -11.50 12.96 -3.52
C TYR A 214 -12.32 11.66 -3.49
N TYR A 215 -13.54 11.73 -2.96
CA TYR A 215 -14.47 10.61 -3.01
C TYR A 215 -15.18 10.57 -4.35
N THR A 216 -15.19 9.41 -4.97
CA THR A 216 -15.90 9.17 -6.22
C THR A 216 -16.81 7.95 -6.03
N ALA A 217 -18.10 8.15 -6.19
CA ALA A 217 -19.08 7.07 -6.13
C ALA A 217 -18.96 6.12 -7.35
N SER A 218 -19.29 4.86 -7.15
CA SER A 218 -19.09 3.81 -8.14
C SER A 218 -20.25 3.57 -9.09
N PRO A 219 -19.98 3.01 -10.27
CA PRO A 219 -21.00 2.41 -11.14
C PRO A 219 -21.60 1.12 -10.54
N ALA A 220 -22.73 0.69 -11.10
CA ALA A 220 -23.53 -0.44 -10.57
C ALA A 220 -22.84 -1.81 -10.67
N GLU A 221 -21.97 -2.02 -11.65
CA GLU A 221 -21.22 -3.27 -11.85
C GLU A 221 -19.71 -2.99 -11.86
N LEU A 222 -18.95 -3.80 -11.11
CA LEU A 222 -17.52 -3.75 -11.07
C LEU A 222 -16.94 -5.05 -11.63
N LYS A 223 -16.05 -4.94 -12.62
CA LYS A 223 -15.32 -6.08 -13.19
C LYS A 223 -14.04 -5.59 -13.86
N PHE A 224 -13.05 -6.44 -13.95
CA PHE A 224 -11.93 -6.16 -14.86
C PHE A 224 -12.43 -6.29 -16.31
N THR A 225 -12.40 -5.20 -17.05
CA THR A 225 -12.57 -5.20 -18.51
C THR A 225 -11.28 -5.66 -19.20
N THR A 226 -10.14 -5.38 -18.57
CA THR A 226 -8.85 -5.98 -18.89
C THR A 226 -8.25 -6.53 -17.60
N ALA A 227 -8.04 -7.85 -17.55
CA ALA A 227 -7.39 -8.50 -16.41
C ALA A 227 -5.96 -7.98 -16.23
N PRO A 228 -5.42 -7.95 -14.99
CA PRO A 228 -4.04 -7.54 -14.74
C PRO A 228 -3.04 -8.33 -15.57
N TYR A 229 -2.05 -7.62 -16.12
CA TYR A 229 -0.94 -8.21 -16.85
C TYR A 229 0.32 -7.33 -16.75
N PHE A 230 1.50 -7.94 -16.89
CA PHE A 230 2.72 -7.16 -17.05
C PHE A 230 2.84 -6.67 -18.51
N SER A 231 2.95 -5.36 -18.69
CA SER A 231 3.16 -4.76 -20.02
C SER A 231 4.62 -4.84 -20.49
N SER A 232 5.52 -5.17 -19.57
CA SER A 232 6.96 -5.38 -19.84
C SER A 232 7.38 -6.75 -19.31
N LYS A 233 8.26 -7.43 -20.07
CA LYS A 233 8.89 -8.67 -19.58
C LYS A 233 10.13 -8.28 -18.80
N CYS A 234 10.13 -8.47 -17.50
CA CYS A 234 11.23 -8.05 -16.66
C CYS A 234 11.57 -9.11 -15.64
N ASP A 235 12.46 -9.98 -16.07
CA ASP A 235 13.17 -10.95 -15.24
C ASP A 235 14.68 -10.64 -15.19
N VAL A 236 15.12 -9.50 -15.71
CA VAL A 236 16.53 -9.12 -15.77
C VAL A 236 16.73 -7.72 -15.22
N LEU A 237 17.48 -7.60 -14.14
CA LEU A 237 17.94 -6.31 -13.60
C LEU A 237 19.19 -5.85 -14.37
N LEU A 238 19.08 -4.74 -15.07
CA LEU A 238 20.21 -4.11 -15.76
C LEU A 238 21.06 -3.29 -14.75
N PRO A 239 22.42 -3.38 -14.82
CA PRO A 239 23.29 -2.80 -13.79
C PRO A 239 23.24 -1.28 -13.66
N GLU A 240 22.82 -0.54 -14.67
CA GLU A 240 22.98 0.92 -14.75
C GLU A 240 21.68 1.70 -14.95
N SER A 241 20.59 1.05 -15.25
CA SER A 241 19.28 1.71 -15.35
C SER A 241 18.27 0.89 -14.57
N GLY A 242 17.67 1.46 -13.53
CA GLY A 242 16.54 0.83 -12.88
C GLY A 242 15.53 0.39 -13.95
N TYR A 243 15.03 -0.82 -13.84
CA TYR A 243 14.05 -1.34 -14.77
C TYR A 243 12.68 -1.32 -14.14
N ILE A 244 11.76 -0.60 -14.75
CA ILE A 244 10.41 -0.46 -14.24
C ILE A 244 9.54 -1.59 -14.80
N MET A 245 9.02 -2.44 -13.92
CA MET A 245 7.93 -3.36 -14.23
C MET A 245 6.61 -2.61 -14.16
N GLU A 246 5.80 -2.73 -15.19
CA GLU A 246 4.47 -2.12 -15.21
C GLU A 246 3.39 -3.19 -15.13
N CYS A 247 2.50 -3.06 -14.17
CA CYS A 247 1.25 -3.81 -14.11
C CYS A 247 0.12 -2.96 -14.68
N LYS A 248 -0.54 -3.44 -15.71
CA LYS A 248 -1.68 -2.78 -16.36
C LYS A 248 -2.93 -3.61 -16.20
N TYR A 249 -4.04 -2.93 -16.07
CA TYR A 249 -5.38 -3.51 -16.00
C TYR A 249 -6.41 -2.43 -16.36
N ASP A 250 -7.64 -2.82 -16.52
CA ASP A 250 -8.77 -1.89 -16.64
C ASP A 250 -9.94 -2.42 -15.79
N LEU A 251 -10.39 -1.62 -14.84
CA LEU A 251 -11.50 -1.96 -13.95
C LEU A 251 -12.88 -1.57 -14.53
N GLY A 252 -12.90 -0.97 -15.72
CA GLY A 252 -14.13 -0.58 -16.41
C GLY A 252 -14.90 0.56 -15.73
N THR A 253 -14.19 1.40 -14.97
CA THR A 253 -14.78 2.55 -14.27
C THR A 253 -13.79 3.69 -14.08
N ASP A 254 -14.28 4.92 -14.19
CA ASP A 254 -13.48 6.12 -13.85
C ASP A 254 -13.33 6.29 -12.32
N ALA A 255 -14.14 5.57 -11.54
CA ALA A 255 -14.10 5.57 -10.08
C ALA A 255 -13.09 4.55 -9.51
N ASP A 256 -12.12 4.10 -10.32
CA ASP A 256 -11.11 3.15 -9.92
C ASP A 256 -10.28 3.68 -8.74
N ALA A 257 -10.35 2.96 -7.63
CA ALA A 257 -9.58 3.16 -6.42
C ALA A 257 -8.74 1.93 -6.07
N SER A 258 -8.49 1.08 -7.08
CA SER A 258 -7.70 -0.14 -6.92
C SER A 258 -6.30 0.15 -6.41
N ARG A 259 -5.75 -0.85 -5.76
CA ARG A 259 -4.38 -0.87 -5.26
C ARG A 259 -3.59 -1.94 -5.98
N ILE A 260 -2.33 -1.64 -6.25
CA ILE A 260 -1.37 -2.58 -6.82
C ILE A 260 -0.30 -2.82 -5.76
N ILE A 261 -0.23 -4.06 -5.28
CA ILE A 261 0.74 -4.48 -4.28
C ILE A 261 1.86 -5.19 -5.00
N TRP A 262 3.08 -4.66 -4.89
CA TRP A 262 4.28 -5.28 -5.44
C TRP A 262 4.99 -6.07 -4.36
N GLU A 263 5.34 -7.29 -4.68
CA GLU A 263 5.93 -8.23 -3.74
C GLU A 263 7.14 -8.92 -4.37
N ARG A 264 8.12 -9.18 -3.53
CA ARG A 264 9.24 -10.08 -3.79
C ARG A 264 8.87 -11.45 -3.26
N VAL A 265 8.91 -12.48 -4.11
CA VAL A 265 8.47 -13.84 -3.77
C VAL A 265 9.65 -14.81 -3.94
N ASP A 266 9.98 -15.57 -2.90
CA ASP A 266 11.02 -16.60 -2.97
C ASP A 266 10.51 -17.88 -3.66
N GLU A 267 11.41 -18.84 -3.89
CA GLU A 267 11.08 -20.14 -4.49
C GLU A 267 10.10 -20.97 -3.65
N SER A 268 10.00 -20.70 -2.36
CA SER A 268 9.07 -21.35 -1.44
C SER A 268 7.70 -20.71 -1.42
N GLY A 269 7.54 -19.56 -2.12
CA GLY A 269 6.30 -18.82 -2.18
C GLY A 269 6.14 -17.76 -1.08
N ASN A 270 7.13 -17.60 -0.18
CA ASN A 270 7.09 -16.53 0.80
C ASN A 270 7.24 -15.17 0.10
N ALA A 271 6.41 -14.21 0.49
CA ALA A 271 6.35 -12.91 -0.14
C ALA A 271 6.67 -11.79 0.84
N THR A 272 7.34 -10.77 0.32
CA THR A 272 7.61 -9.52 1.02
C THR A 272 7.10 -8.36 0.18
N VAL A 273 6.25 -7.51 0.75
CA VAL A 273 5.77 -6.30 0.09
C VAL A 273 6.92 -5.32 -0.08
N VAL A 274 7.18 -4.91 -1.31
CA VAL A 274 8.27 -3.97 -1.65
C VAL A 274 7.75 -2.61 -2.09
N LYS A 275 6.52 -2.54 -2.58
CA LYS A 275 5.87 -1.28 -2.98
C LYS A 275 4.35 -1.44 -3.00
N VAL A 276 3.66 -0.35 -2.75
CA VAL A 276 2.21 -0.25 -2.98
C VAL A 276 1.95 0.98 -3.83
N ASP A 277 1.26 0.76 -4.95
CA ASP A 277 0.74 1.82 -5.83
C ASP A 277 -0.79 1.88 -5.73
N ASN A 278 -1.37 2.95 -6.20
CA ASN A 278 -2.80 3.03 -6.47
C ASN A 278 -3.07 3.25 -7.97
N ALA A 279 -4.31 3.05 -8.40
CA ALA A 279 -4.70 3.12 -9.81
C ALA A 279 -4.24 4.41 -10.53
N LYS A 280 -4.25 5.54 -9.82
CA LYS A 280 -3.93 6.86 -10.39
C LYS A 280 -2.44 7.19 -10.38
N THR A 281 -1.69 6.59 -9.47
CA THR A 281 -0.25 6.84 -9.28
C THR A 281 0.61 5.64 -9.65
N ASN A 282 0.04 4.68 -10.40
CA ASN A 282 0.76 3.49 -10.84
C ASN A 282 1.95 3.88 -11.73
N THR A 283 3.11 3.97 -11.10
CA THR A 283 4.40 4.22 -11.76
C THR A 283 5.17 2.94 -12.03
N GLY A 284 4.57 1.79 -11.69
CA GLY A 284 5.23 0.50 -11.75
C GLY A 284 6.25 0.28 -10.63
N TYR A 285 6.88 -0.87 -10.63
CA TYR A 285 7.92 -1.25 -9.69
C TYR A 285 9.31 -1.14 -10.32
N ASN A 286 10.15 -0.31 -9.73
CA ASN A 286 11.56 -0.21 -10.14
C ASN A 286 12.36 -1.29 -9.40
N MET A 287 12.76 -2.35 -10.11
CA MET A 287 13.55 -3.43 -9.55
C MET A 287 14.89 -2.94 -9.01
N VAL A 288 15.32 -3.54 -7.91
CA VAL A 288 16.58 -3.25 -7.21
C VAL A 288 17.45 -4.51 -7.10
N ALA A 289 18.70 -4.35 -6.66
CA ALA A 289 19.64 -5.46 -6.54
C ALA A 289 19.14 -6.59 -5.61
N ASP A 290 18.37 -6.23 -4.60
CA ASP A 290 17.80 -7.18 -3.64
C ASP A 290 16.71 -8.09 -4.23
N ASP A 291 16.23 -7.79 -5.43
CA ASP A 291 15.25 -8.62 -6.14
C ASP A 291 15.89 -9.82 -6.85
N ILE A 292 17.22 -9.81 -6.99
CA ILE A 292 17.92 -10.89 -7.69
C ILE A 292 17.67 -12.22 -6.96
N GLY A 293 17.20 -13.21 -7.71
CA GLY A 293 16.83 -14.53 -7.21
C GLY A 293 15.37 -14.65 -6.77
N TYR A 294 14.61 -13.56 -6.75
CA TYR A 294 13.18 -13.55 -6.41
C TYR A 294 12.30 -13.38 -7.65
N TYR A 295 11.09 -13.92 -7.58
CA TYR A 295 10.02 -13.56 -8.49
C TYR A 295 9.40 -12.23 -8.05
N ILE A 296 8.95 -11.42 -9.00
CA ILE A 296 8.18 -10.21 -8.70
C ILE A 296 6.70 -10.51 -8.95
N ARG A 297 5.88 -10.26 -7.94
CA ARG A 297 4.44 -10.40 -8.01
C ARG A 297 3.77 -9.05 -7.87
N ALA A 298 2.76 -8.80 -8.72
CA ALA A 298 1.85 -7.68 -8.57
C ALA A 298 0.45 -8.22 -8.28
N THR A 299 -0.14 -7.78 -7.17
CA THR A 299 -1.52 -8.10 -6.79
C THR A 299 -2.39 -6.86 -6.96
N VAL A 300 -3.38 -6.93 -7.85
CA VAL A 300 -4.35 -5.85 -8.03
C VAL A 300 -5.58 -6.15 -7.18
N VAL A 301 -5.81 -5.29 -6.19
CA VAL A 301 -7.04 -5.27 -5.40
C VAL A 301 -8.01 -4.33 -6.11
N GLY A 302 -8.88 -4.91 -6.95
CA GLY A 302 -9.86 -4.15 -7.73
C GLY A 302 -10.95 -3.58 -6.83
N MET A 303 -11.00 -2.27 -6.70
CA MET A 303 -11.92 -1.58 -5.82
C MET A 303 -12.27 -0.20 -6.35
N THR A 304 -13.43 0.26 -5.98
CA THR A 304 -13.91 1.61 -6.27
C THR A 304 -13.98 2.46 -5.01
N ALA A 305 -14.04 3.77 -5.21
CA ALA A 305 -14.06 4.74 -4.13
C ALA A 305 -15.23 4.57 -3.15
N ASP A 306 -16.36 3.97 -3.56
CA ASP A 306 -17.51 3.68 -2.69
C ASP A 306 -17.46 2.27 -2.04
N GLY A 307 -16.33 1.56 -2.17
CA GLY A 307 -16.09 0.29 -1.50
C GLY A 307 -16.59 -0.95 -2.23
N LYS A 308 -17.09 -0.84 -3.45
CA LYS A 308 -17.31 -2.05 -4.26
C LYS A 308 -15.98 -2.64 -4.66
N SER A 309 -15.86 -3.95 -4.57
CA SER A 309 -14.61 -4.63 -4.90
C SER A 309 -14.86 -5.94 -5.63
N ILE A 310 -13.80 -6.40 -6.28
CA ILE A 310 -13.72 -7.74 -6.85
C ILE A 310 -12.56 -8.48 -6.19
N ALA A 311 -12.56 -9.80 -6.34
CA ALA A 311 -11.48 -10.64 -5.82
C ALA A 311 -10.13 -10.12 -6.35
N PRO A 312 -9.10 -9.98 -5.50
CA PRO A 312 -7.77 -9.61 -5.93
C PRO A 312 -7.24 -10.56 -7.00
N VAL A 313 -6.49 -10.02 -7.95
CA VAL A 313 -5.83 -10.81 -9.00
C VAL A 313 -4.34 -10.58 -8.92
N SER A 314 -3.58 -11.65 -8.74
CA SER A 314 -2.12 -11.62 -8.73
C SER A 314 -1.56 -12.14 -10.04
N ILE A 315 -0.49 -11.48 -10.48
CA ILE A 315 0.37 -11.92 -11.59
C ILE A 315 1.80 -11.98 -11.10
N THR A 316 2.54 -13.00 -11.50
CA THR A 316 3.93 -13.20 -11.08
C THR A 316 4.83 -13.27 -12.32
N SER A 317 6.05 -12.75 -12.21
CA SER A 317 7.05 -12.86 -13.29
C SER A 317 7.29 -14.33 -13.63
N ALA A 318 7.53 -14.62 -14.92
CA ALA A 318 7.71 -15.99 -15.38
C ALA A 318 9.01 -16.65 -14.86
N LYS A 319 9.98 -15.83 -14.45
CA LYS A 319 11.28 -16.24 -13.94
C LYS A 319 11.69 -15.34 -12.78
N PRO A 320 12.58 -15.81 -11.90
CA PRO A 320 13.19 -14.94 -10.91
C PRO A 320 14.07 -13.89 -11.59
N VAL A 321 14.20 -12.74 -10.93
CA VAL A 321 15.08 -11.67 -11.38
C VAL A 321 16.54 -12.15 -11.41
N VAL A 322 17.22 -11.95 -12.53
CA VAL A 322 18.64 -12.23 -12.64
C VAL A 322 19.44 -10.95 -12.86
N LYS A 323 20.68 -10.93 -12.42
CA LYS A 323 21.59 -9.84 -12.71
C LYS A 323 21.91 -9.87 -14.20
N GLY A 324 21.55 -8.82 -14.94
CA GLY A 324 22.00 -8.65 -16.30
C GLY A 324 23.53 -8.50 -16.32
N SER A 325 24.22 -9.31 -17.09
CA SER A 325 25.58 -8.99 -17.48
C SER A 325 25.47 -7.83 -18.48
N GLY A 326 26.20 -6.76 -18.33
CA GLY A 326 26.27 -5.67 -19.32
C GLY A 326 26.80 -6.11 -20.71
N SER A 327 26.83 -7.41 -20.95
CA SER A 327 27.08 -8.05 -22.23
C SER A 327 25.77 -8.49 -22.86
N VAL A 328 25.63 -8.21 -24.12
CA VAL A 328 24.59 -8.64 -25.02
C VAL A 328 24.09 -10.05 -24.69
N ASP A 329 22.78 -10.17 -24.53
CA ASP A 329 22.04 -11.42 -24.36
C ASP A 329 22.58 -12.51 -25.28
N THR A 330 23.27 -13.50 -24.70
CA THR A 330 23.84 -14.62 -25.46
C THR A 330 22.78 -15.65 -25.89
N ASP A 331 21.56 -15.55 -25.44
CA ASP A 331 20.41 -16.36 -25.85
C ASP A 331 19.71 -15.82 -27.09
N ARG A 332 20.28 -14.81 -27.73
CA ARG A 332 19.76 -14.35 -29.02
C ARG A 332 19.98 -15.42 -30.08
N PRO A 333 18.94 -15.81 -30.81
CA PRO A 333 19.14 -16.68 -31.96
C PRO A 333 20.14 -16.00 -32.90
N SER A 334 21.10 -16.77 -33.40
CA SER A 334 22.05 -16.33 -34.40
C SER A 334 21.27 -15.89 -35.65
N GLY A 335 21.00 -14.61 -35.77
CA GLY A 335 20.21 -14.02 -36.86
C GLY A 335 20.20 -12.50 -36.78
N LYS A 336 19.71 -11.88 -37.82
CA LYS A 336 19.59 -10.42 -37.88
C LYS A 336 18.68 -9.91 -36.78
N ILE A 337 19.18 -8.97 -35.97
CA ILE A 337 18.38 -8.30 -34.93
C ILE A 337 17.56 -7.22 -35.65
N ALA A 338 16.23 -7.29 -35.50
CA ALA A 338 15.38 -6.18 -35.86
C ALA A 338 15.31 -5.19 -34.69
N VAL A 339 15.91 -4.03 -34.86
CA VAL A 339 15.80 -2.93 -33.91
C VAL A 339 14.73 -1.97 -34.39
N PHE A 340 13.65 -1.84 -33.66
CA PHE A 340 12.62 -0.83 -33.94
C PHE A 340 13.00 0.46 -33.23
N LEU A 341 13.40 1.47 -34.01
CA LEU A 341 13.66 2.80 -33.49
C LEU A 341 12.38 3.63 -33.59
N ALA A 342 11.81 3.98 -32.46
CA ALA A 342 10.71 4.92 -32.37
C ALA A 342 11.20 6.16 -31.63
N GLY A 343 11.13 7.31 -32.25
CA GLY A 343 11.61 8.54 -31.64
C GLY A 343 11.58 9.73 -32.59
N ASP A 344 12.09 10.83 -32.09
CA ASP A 344 12.23 12.08 -32.82
C ASP A 344 13.52 12.13 -33.67
N SER A 345 13.99 13.32 -33.97
CA SER A 345 15.22 13.54 -34.78
C SER A 345 16.48 12.92 -34.18
N THR A 346 16.47 12.48 -32.91
CA THR A 346 17.66 11.88 -32.28
C THR A 346 17.92 10.45 -32.76
N VAL A 347 16.92 9.75 -33.27
CA VAL A 347 17.04 8.41 -33.83
C VAL A 347 17.05 8.39 -35.35
N LYS A 348 17.05 9.54 -36.01
CA LYS A 348 17.07 9.67 -37.45
C LYS A 348 18.44 9.30 -38.04
N ASP A 349 18.44 8.46 -39.06
CA ASP A 349 19.64 8.18 -39.84
C ASP A 349 19.97 9.35 -40.79
N TYR A 350 21.15 9.89 -40.65
CA TYR A 350 21.67 10.97 -41.49
C TYR A 350 22.75 10.51 -42.45
N SER A 351 23.17 9.24 -42.42
CA SER A 351 24.24 8.72 -43.27
C SER A 351 23.88 8.72 -44.74
N ALA A 352 22.60 8.68 -45.10
CA ALA A 352 22.08 8.66 -46.46
C ALA A 352 22.04 10.05 -47.16
N GLY A 353 22.81 11.00 -46.70
CA GLY A 353 22.93 12.32 -47.34
C GLY A 353 21.80 13.30 -47.03
N ALA A 354 20.91 12.96 -46.15
CA ALA A 354 19.90 13.88 -45.68
C ALA A 354 20.50 14.78 -44.62
N ILE A 355 20.88 15.97 -45.03
CA ILE A 355 21.04 17.16 -44.18
C ILE A 355 22.32 17.20 -43.34
N ASN A 356 23.34 17.65 -43.93
CA ASN A 356 24.31 18.44 -43.20
C ASN A 356 24.32 19.86 -43.79
N ASN A 357 23.52 20.75 -43.24
CA ASN A 357 23.46 22.14 -43.71
C ASN A 357 24.62 23.00 -43.20
N SER A 358 25.51 22.46 -42.39
CA SER A 358 26.57 23.25 -41.74
C SER A 358 27.94 23.15 -42.41
N GLY A 359 28.14 22.26 -43.38
CA GLY A 359 29.42 22.08 -44.04
C GLY A 359 30.55 21.62 -43.12
N ALA A 360 30.26 21.30 -41.86
CA ALA A 360 31.21 20.77 -40.93
C ALA A 360 31.27 19.25 -40.98
N ASN A 361 32.46 18.69 -40.81
CA ASN A 361 32.58 17.26 -40.59
C ASN A 361 31.79 16.85 -39.38
N ARG A 362 30.83 15.99 -39.56
CA ARG A 362 29.98 15.50 -38.50
C ARG A 362 30.79 14.60 -37.59
N VAL A 363 30.84 14.98 -36.33
CA VAL A 363 31.48 14.19 -35.26
C VAL A 363 30.43 13.38 -34.52
N GLU A 364 29.16 13.77 -34.64
CA GLU A 364 28.05 13.14 -33.90
C GLU A 364 27.00 12.63 -34.85
N GLY A 365 26.72 11.33 -34.79
CA GLY A 365 25.62 10.67 -35.47
C GLY A 365 24.38 10.57 -34.54
N SER A 366 23.22 10.37 -35.13
CA SER A 366 22.06 9.95 -34.36
C SER A 366 22.21 8.49 -33.94
N TRP A 367 21.42 8.08 -32.97
CA TRP A 367 21.36 6.67 -32.56
C TRP A 367 21.03 5.72 -33.73
N GLY A 368 20.24 6.16 -34.69
CA GLY A 368 19.95 5.39 -35.88
C GLY A 368 21.17 5.13 -36.77
N GLU A 369 22.09 6.09 -36.87
CA GLU A 369 23.36 5.93 -37.61
C GLU A 369 24.29 4.94 -36.92
N PHE A 370 24.40 5.03 -35.58
CA PHE A 370 25.26 4.12 -34.82
C PHE A 370 24.75 2.67 -34.85
N LEU A 371 23.45 2.47 -34.81
CA LEU A 371 22.86 1.12 -34.87
C LEU A 371 22.88 0.52 -36.29
N GLY A 372 22.85 1.35 -37.31
CA GLY A 372 22.94 0.89 -38.70
C GLY A 372 24.32 0.32 -39.10
N ASN A 373 25.33 0.55 -38.27
CA ASN A 373 26.69 0.06 -38.48
C ASN A 373 27.07 -1.14 -37.58
N LEU A 374 26.13 -1.65 -36.79
CA LEU A 374 26.26 -2.88 -35.99
C LEU A 374 25.64 -4.06 -36.76
#